data_5323340b62d249f4d9805749f316b59d
#
_entry.id   5323340b62d249f4d9805749f316b59d
#
_cell.length_a   1.000
_cell.length_b   1.000
_cell.length_c   1.000
_cell.angle_alpha   90.00
_cell.angle_beta   90.00
_cell.angle_gamma   90.00
#
_symmetry.space_group_name_H-M   'P 1'
#
loop_
_entity.id
_entity.type
_entity.pdbx_description
1 polymer ?
#
loop_
_entity_poly.entity_id
_entity_poly.type
_entity_poly.pdbx_seq_one_letter_code
_entity_poly.pdbx_strand_id
1 'polypeptide(L)'
;MKTRSPFLNYIADYMLVRQYSLRTVDTYLRWIASYIHFHNKRHPASMGDNEVERYLEHLVLKQNVAPRTQATALNSLSFLYKHIIKKELSLNLNFARSKKQAKLPVVMTPEEVKMLMAHLNKRYYLIAALMYGSGLRVMEAVQLRVKDIDFDYKCIQVWNGKGNKHRIVTLATELIPMLRNQILNVDDYLKLDLNNTEYSGVWMPYALTKKYPSAAKSLAWQYLFPSHILSSDPQSGEIRRHHFHHSCIRK
;
A
#
# COMPACT_ATOMS: atom_id res chain seq x y z
N MET A 1 2.71 -15.23 1.56
CA MET A 1 4.12 -15.06 1.97
C MET A 1 4.52 -16.26 2.81
N LYS A 2 5.27 -17.20 2.24
CA LYS A 2 5.85 -18.30 3.04
C LYS A 2 7.33 -18.01 3.23
N THR A 3 7.77 -17.82 4.47
CA THR A 3 9.18 -17.71 4.82
C THR A 3 9.75 -19.11 5.08
N ARG A 4 11.09 -19.24 5.12
CA ARG A 4 11.75 -20.51 5.51
C ARG A 4 11.61 -20.80 7.01
N SER A 5 11.12 -19.87 7.82
CA SER A 5 10.97 -20.03 9.26
C SER A 5 9.51 -20.39 9.61
N PRO A 6 9.25 -21.57 10.20
CA PRO A 6 7.91 -21.92 10.68
C PRO A 6 7.34 -20.93 11.69
N PHE A 7 8.21 -20.37 12.55
CA PHE A 7 7.82 -19.37 13.54
C PHE A 7 7.32 -18.06 12.89
N LEU A 8 8.03 -17.55 11.88
CA LEU A 8 7.58 -16.35 11.18
C LEU A 8 6.31 -16.60 10.36
N ASN A 9 6.14 -17.79 9.81
CA ASN A 9 4.90 -18.17 9.13
C ASN A 9 3.72 -18.20 10.08
N TYR A 10 3.88 -18.77 11.30
CA TYR A 10 2.87 -18.74 12.33
C TYR A 10 2.46 -17.30 12.70
N ILE A 11 3.43 -16.38 12.84
CA ILE A 11 3.14 -14.96 13.12
C ILE A 11 2.36 -14.34 11.95
N ALA A 12 2.76 -14.62 10.70
CA ALA A 12 2.05 -14.14 9.52
C ALA A 12 0.58 -14.58 9.52
N ASP A 13 0.33 -15.87 9.72
CA ASP A 13 -1.02 -16.44 9.76
C ASP A 13 -1.85 -15.85 10.90
N TYR A 14 -1.24 -15.70 12.08
CA TYR A 14 -1.88 -15.07 13.24
C TYR A 14 -2.33 -13.62 12.94
N MET A 15 -1.50 -12.85 12.22
CA MET A 15 -1.83 -11.48 11.82
C MET A 15 -2.90 -11.44 10.72
N LEU A 16 -2.81 -12.33 9.73
CA LEU A 16 -3.77 -12.38 8.61
C LEU A 16 -5.18 -12.75 9.08
N VAL A 17 -5.32 -13.72 9.98
CA VAL A 17 -6.61 -14.07 10.61
C VAL A 17 -7.23 -12.85 11.31
N ARG A 18 -6.41 -11.93 11.83
CA ARG A 18 -6.84 -10.67 12.47
C ARG A 18 -6.95 -9.50 11.52
N GLN A 19 -6.96 -9.78 10.22
CA GLN A 19 -7.15 -8.79 9.15
C GLN A 19 -6.11 -7.67 9.10
N TYR A 20 -4.88 -7.94 9.56
CA TYR A 20 -3.77 -7.02 9.31
C TYR A 20 -3.46 -6.95 7.81
N SER A 21 -3.15 -5.76 7.31
CA SER A 21 -2.76 -5.61 5.91
C SER A 21 -1.46 -6.38 5.62
N LEU A 22 -1.34 -6.94 4.40
CA LEU A 22 -0.13 -7.65 3.97
C LEU A 22 1.14 -6.82 4.18
N ARG A 23 1.06 -5.50 3.95
CA ARG A 23 2.17 -4.57 4.18
C ARG A 23 2.55 -4.47 5.66
N THR A 24 1.58 -4.48 6.56
CA THR A 24 1.84 -4.48 8.01
C THR A 24 2.47 -5.78 8.44
N VAL A 25 1.95 -6.90 7.94
CA VAL A 25 2.51 -8.25 8.19
C VAL A 25 3.98 -8.29 7.74
N ASP A 26 4.28 -7.89 6.50
CA ASP A 26 5.65 -7.86 5.97
C ASP A 26 6.60 -6.98 6.81
N THR A 27 6.12 -5.80 7.20
CA THR A 27 6.90 -4.88 8.02
C THR A 27 7.21 -5.48 9.39
N TYR A 28 6.23 -6.08 10.05
CA TYR A 28 6.41 -6.68 11.37
C TYR A 28 7.33 -7.90 11.31
N LEU A 29 7.11 -8.78 10.34
CA LEU A 29 7.97 -9.95 10.15
C LEU A 29 9.43 -9.57 9.89
N ARG A 30 9.67 -8.50 9.11
CA ARG A 30 11.02 -7.98 8.85
C ARG A 30 11.71 -7.52 10.13
N TRP A 31 11.03 -6.74 10.97
CA TRP A 31 11.60 -6.28 12.22
C TRP A 31 11.82 -7.42 13.22
N ILE A 32 10.88 -8.35 13.32
CA ILE A 32 11.01 -9.54 14.17
C ILE A 32 12.17 -10.42 13.70
N ALA A 33 12.30 -10.66 12.40
CA ALA A 33 13.42 -11.41 11.85
C ALA A 33 14.76 -10.71 12.11
N SER A 34 14.82 -9.39 11.92
CA SER A 34 16.03 -8.59 12.20
C SER A 34 16.43 -8.67 13.68
N TYR A 35 15.48 -8.60 14.60
CA TYR A 35 15.70 -8.76 16.03
C TYR A 35 16.24 -10.16 16.38
N ILE A 36 15.65 -11.21 15.83
CA ILE A 36 16.10 -12.60 16.02
C ILE A 36 17.53 -12.77 15.49
N HIS A 37 17.83 -12.21 14.31
CA HIS A 37 19.18 -12.25 13.73
C HIS A 37 20.20 -11.49 14.57
N PHE A 38 19.85 -10.31 15.08
CA PHE A 38 20.72 -9.53 15.95
C PHE A 38 21.15 -10.30 17.21
N HIS A 39 20.27 -11.13 17.74
CA HIS A 39 20.53 -12.00 18.90
C HIS A 39 20.95 -13.43 18.50
N ASN A 40 21.70 -13.59 17.41
CA ASN A 40 22.27 -14.86 16.96
C ASN A 40 21.23 -15.99 16.82
N LYS A 41 20.05 -15.65 16.30
CA LYS A 41 18.90 -16.56 16.09
C LYS A 41 18.36 -17.20 17.38
N ARG A 42 18.57 -16.57 18.54
CA ARG A 42 17.89 -16.97 19.78
C ARG A 42 16.38 -16.86 19.63
N HIS A 43 15.66 -17.79 20.21
CA HIS A 43 14.21 -17.77 20.18
C HIS A 43 13.67 -16.65 21.09
N PRO A 44 12.70 -15.81 20.64
CA PRO A 44 12.20 -14.69 21.42
C PRO A 44 11.64 -15.04 22.79
N ALA A 45 11.12 -16.25 23.01
CA ALA A 45 10.65 -16.69 24.31
C ALA A 45 11.74 -16.72 25.40
N SER A 46 13.02 -16.88 25.01
CA SER A 46 14.17 -16.86 25.94
C SER A 46 14.79 -15.46 26.10
N MET A 47 14.15 -14.42 25.55
CA MET A 47 14.58 -13.03 25.57
C MET A 47 13.54 -12.17 26.26
N GLY A 48 13.86 -10.92 26.55
CA GLY A 48 12.95 -9.99 27.24
C GLY A 48 13.35 -8.54 27.03
N ASP A 49 13.04 -7.69 28.02
CA ASP A 49 13.24 -6.25 27.99
C ASP A 49 14.68 -5.86 27.63
N ASN A 50 15.67 -6.47 28.30
CA ASN A 50 17.08 -6.16 28.06
C ASN A 50 17.51 -6.41 26.61
N GLU A 51 17.07 -7.50 26.00
CA GLU A 51 17.40 -7.79 24.62
C GLU A 51 16.67 -6.83 23.66
N VAL A 52 15.46 -6.43 23.97
CA VAL A 52 14.71 -5.44 23.17
C VAL A 52 15.40 -4.10 23.26
N GLU A 53 15.77 -3.63 24.44
CA GLU A 53 16.51 -2.37 24.64
C GLU A 53 17.82 -2.36 23.85
N ARG A 54 18.66 -3.38 23.98
CA ARG A 54 19.93 -3.52 23.26
C ARG A 54 19.74 -3.45 21.74
N TYR A 55 18.68 -4.09 21.22
CA TYR A 55 18.40 -4.03 19.80
C TYR A 55 17.94 -2.64 19.37
N LEU A 56 17.06 -1.97 20.11
CA LEU A 56 16.58 -0.62 19.81
C LEU A 56 17.72 0.40 19.87
N GLU A 57 18.65 0.26 20.82
CA GLU A 57 19.87 1.08 20.89
C GLU A 57 20.80 0.84 19.70
N HIS A 58 20.99 -0.42 19.30
CA HIS A 58 21.76 -0.75 18.11
C HIS A 58 21.19 -0.06 16.85
N LEU A 59 19.87 -0.03 16.69
CA LEU A 59 19.23 0.66 15.56
C LEU A 59 19.59 2.15 15.53
N VAL A 60 19.66 2.80 16.67
CA VAL A 60 20.00 4.23 16.76
C VAL A 60 21.49 4.46 16.62
N LEU A 61 22.30 3.79 17.43
CA LEU A 61 23.73 4.07 17.55
C LEU A 61 24.54 3.56 16.35
N LYS A 62 24.15 2.43 15.77
CA LYS A 62 24.90 1.79 14.68
C LYS A 62 24.24 1.98 13.31
N GLN A 63 22.91 1.93 13.24
CA GLN A 63 22.18 2.05 11.97
C GLN A 63 21.62 3.46 11.73
N ASN A 64 21.75 4.37 12.72
CA ASN A 64 21.32 5.77 12.63
C ASN A 64 19.87 5.93 12.08
N VAL A 65 18.94 5.07 12.53
CA VAL A 65 17.57 5.08 12.05
C VAL A 65 16.78 6.32 12.49
N ALA A 66 15.78 6.71 11.72
CA ALA A 66 14.88 7.79 12.10
C ALA A 66 13.97 7.38 13.28
N PRO A 67 13.47 8.34 14.09
CA PRO A 67 12.59 8.06 15.24
C PRO A 67 11.38 7.19 14.90
N ARG A 68 10.76 7.46 13.76
CA ARG A 68 9.61 6.70 13.30
C ARG A 68 9.95 5.26 12.92
N THR A 69 11.17 5.03 12.44
CA THR A 69 11.67 3.68 12.11
C THR A 69 11.91 2.89 13.40
N GLN A 70 12.53 3.49 14.40
CA GLN A 70 12.72 2.88 15.72
C GLN A 70 11.38 2.56 16.38
N ALA A 71 10.43 3.50 16.34
CA ALA A 71 9.07 3.28 16.87
C ALA A 71 8.33 2.13 16.15
N THR A 72 8.55 1.96 14.84
CA THR A 72 7.96 0.84 14.10
C THR A 72 8.57 -0.49 14.53
N ALA A 73 9.89 -0.54 14.77
CA ALA A 73 10.57 -1.72 15.30
C ALA A 73 10.03 -2.08 16.70
N LEU A 74 9.94 -1.09 17.60
CA LEU A 74 9.37 -1.29 18.94
C LEU A 74 7.93 -1.81 18.88
N ASN A 75 7.07 -1.22 18.05
CA ASN A 75 5.69 -1.68 17.89
C ASN A 75 5.62 -3.14 17.41
N SER A 76 6.53 -3.53 16.51
CA SER A 76 6.60 -4.91 16.01
C SER A 76 7.02 -5.89 17.10
N LEU A 77 7.97 -5.49 17.96
CA LEU A 77 8.42 -6.31 19.09
C LEU A 77 7.37 -6.34 20.21
N SER A 78 6.73 -5.23 20.53
CA SER A 78 5.62 -5.19 21.49
C SER A 78 4.48 -6.12 21.05
N PHE A 79 4.15 -6.10 19.75
CA PHE A 79 3.18 -7.05 19.19
C PHE A 79 3.64 -8.51 19.39
N LEU A 80 4.89 -8.82 19.06
CA LEU A 80 5.46 -10.16 19.22
C LEU A 80 5.32 -10.66 20.67
N TYR A 81 5.80 -9.86 21.61
CA TYR A 81 5.80 -10.26 23.02
C TYR A 81 4.40 -10.34 23.60
N LYS A 82 3.55 -9.35 23.32
CA LYS A 82 2.18 -9.33 23.83
C LYS A 82 1.29 -10.44 23.25
N HIS A 83 1.33 -10.62 21.92
CA HIS A 83 0.34 -11.46 21.25
C HIS A 83 0.82 -12.88 20.93
N ILE A 84 2.12 -13.07 20.72
CA ILE A 84 2.68 -14.37 20.31
C ILE A 84 3.36 -15.07 21.49
N ILE A 85 4.28 -14.37 22.16
CA ILE A 85 5.05 -14.94 23.28
C ILE A 85 4.20 -14.96 24.58
N LYS A 86 3.20 -14.08 24.69
CA LYS A 86 2.35 -13.93 25.89
C LYS A 86 3.14 -13.47 27.14
N LYS A 87 4.21 -12.73 26.93
CA LYS A 87 5.03 -12.11 27.98
C LYS A 87 5.15 -10.62 27.61
N GLU A 88 4.35 -9.77 28.23
CA GLU A 88 4.38 -8.33 27.93
C GLU A 88 5.73 -7.73 28.35
N LEU A 89 6.24 -6.83 27.48
CA LEU A 89 7.42 -6.02 27.80
C LEU A 89 7.04 -4.98 28.85
N SER A 90 8.01 -4.55 29.65
CA SER A 90 7.78 -3.48 30.62
C SER A 90 7.40 -2.18 29.93
N LEU A 91 6.54 -1.37 30.57
CA LEU A 91 6.14 -0.06 30.03
C LEU A 91 7.26 0.96 30.04
N ASN A 92 8.31 0.72 30.84
CA ASN A 92 9.41 1.65 31.10
C ASN A 92 10.72 1.13 30.50
N LEU A 93 10.71 0.70 29.24
CA LEU A 93 11.92 0.36 28.51
C LEU A 93 12.87 1.56 28.48
N ASN A 94 14.08 1.37 29.00
CA ASN A 94 15.12 2.41 29.07
C ASN A 94 16.12 2.23 27.95
N PHE A 95 15.88 2.84 26.81
CA PHE A 95 16.77 2.80 25.64
C PHE A 95 16.99 4.18 25.02
N ALA A 96 18.11 4.36 24.33
CA ALA A 96 18.39 5.58 23.60
C ALA A 96 17.37 5.82 22.48
N ARG A 97 16.61 6.89 22.58
CA ARG A 97 15.63 7.28 21.57
C ARG A 97 16.30 8.11 20.47
N SER A 98 15.98 7.82 19.21
CA SER A 98 16.42 8.63 18.10
C SER A 98 15.87 10.06 18.22
N LYS A 99 16.77 11.06 18.21
CA LYS A 99 16.47 12.48 18.41
C LYS A 99 16.41 13.28 17.09
N LYS A 100 16.35 12.62 15.93
CA LYS A 100 16.22 13.36 14.67
C LYS A 100 14.95 14.20 14.67
N GLN A 101 15.12 15.52 14.53
CA GLN A 101 13.97 16.42 14.42
C GLN A 101 13.12 16.08 13.20
N ALA A 102 11.81 16.06 13.38
CA ALA A 102 10.88 15.98 12.27
C ALA A 102 10.98 17.28 11.47
N LYS A 103 11.31 17.18 10.19
CA LYS A 103 11.23 18.33 9.28
C LYS A 103 9.78 18.66 9.05
N LEU A 104 9.43 19.94 9.16
CA LEU A 104 8.12 20.42 8.75
C LEU A 104 7.92 20.13 7.25
N PRO A 105 6.76 19.64 6.84
CA PRO A 105 6.45 19.47 5.42
C PRO A 105 6.54 20.84 4.71
N VAL A 106 7.26 20.88 3.60
CA VAL A 106 7.21 22.02 2.69
C VAL A 106 5.90 21.92 1.92
N VAL A 107 5.08 22.97 2.01
CA VAL A 107 3.80 23.06 1.29
C VAL A 107 4.02 23.99 0.10
N MET A 108 3.72 23.53 -1.10
CA MET A 108 3.81 24.34 -2.32
C MET A 108 2.66 25.35 -2.39
N THR A 109 2.96 26.53 -2.90
CA THR A 109 1.94 27.53 -3.24
C THR A 109 1.12 27.07 -4.45
N PRO A 110 -0.08 27.64 -4.69
CA PRO A 110 -0.87 27.33 -5.90
C PRO A 110 -0.10 27.57 -7.20
N GLU A 111 0.75 28.61 -7.25
CA GLU A 111 1.58 28.95 -8.38
C GLU A 111 2.67 27.89 -8.63
N GLU A 112 3.33 27.43 -7.58
CA GLU A 112 4.31 26.33 -7.67
C GLU A 112 3.66 25.03 -8.12
N VAL A 113 2.46 24.71 -7.61
CA VAL A 113 1.69 23.56 -8.09
C VAL A 113 1.35 23.69 -9.58
N LYS A 114 0.89 24.87 -10.02
CA LYS A 114 0.58 25.13 -11.43
C LYS A 114 1.82 24.93 -12.32
N MET A 115 2.97 25.46 -11.91
CA MET A 115 4.23 25.25 -12.61
C MET A 115 4.63 23.78 -12.66
N LEU A 116 4.56 23.08 -11.54
CA LEU A 116 4.83 21.64 -11.48
C LEU A 116 3.94 20.87 -12.44
N MET A 117 2.63 21.14 -12.41
CA MET A 117 1.66 20.48 -13.28
C MET A 117 1.93 20.73 -14.76
N ALA A 118 2.37 21.93 -15.14
CA ALA A 118 2.71 22.26 -16.51
C ALA A 118 3.95 21.50 -17.04
N HIS A 119 4.85 21.08 -16.16
CA HIS A 119 6.05 20.31 -16.52
C HIS A 119 5.86 18.80 -16.44
N LEU A 120 4.71 18.34 -15.92
CA LEU A 120 4.45 16.90 -15.88
C LEU A 120 4.23 16.31 -17.26
N ASN A 121 4.77 15.12 -17.47
CA ASN A 121 4.42 14.34 -18.65
C ASN A 121 2.89 14.11 -18.67
N LYS A 122 2.28 14.25 -19.85
CA LYS A 122 0.83 14.09 -20.08
C LYS A 122 0.27 12.83 -19.44
N ARG A 123 1.05 11.76 -19.39
CA ARG A 123 0.69 10.49 -18.78
C ARG A 123 0.43 10.58 -17.27
N TYR A 124 1.15 11.44 -16.56
CA TYR A 124 1.04 11.59 -15.10
C TYR A 124 0.15 12.74 -14.68
N TYR A 125 -0.09 13.66 -15.60
CA TYR A 125 -0.87 14.88 -15.34
C TYR A 125 -2.24 14.58 -14.74
N LEU A 126 -3.03 13.70 -15.37
CA LEU A 126 -4.38 13.39 -14.90
C LEU A 126 -4.39 12.75 -13.50
N ILE A 127 -3.45 11.86 -13.22
CA ILE A 127 -3.31 11.26 -11.88
C ILE A 127 -2.95 12.33 -10.84
N ALA A 128 -1.99 13.21 -11.15
CA ALA A 128 -1.58 14.29 -10.27
C ALA A 128 -2.71 15.32 -10.06
N ALA A 129 -3.45 15.65 -11.13
CA ALA A 129 -4.61 16.54 -11.05
C ALA A 129 -5.72 15.98 -10.18
N LEU A 130 -6.02 14.69 -10.26
CA LEU A 130 -6.96 14.01 -9.37
C LEU A 130 -6.48 13.98 -7.91
N MET A 131 -5.17 13.75 -7.70
CA MET A 131 -4.60 13.79 -6.34
C MET A 131 -4.71 15.19 -5.73
N TYR A 132 -4.41 16.23 -6.51
CA TYR A 132 -4.49 17.62 -6.03
C TYR A 132 -5.92 18.11 -5.88
N GLY A 133 -6.76 17.95 -6.91
CA GLY A 133 -8.13 18.48 -6.94
C GLY A 133 -9.12 17.74 -6.04
N SER A 134 -8.93 16.42 -5.85
CA SER A 134 -9.85 15.57 -5.06
C SER A 134 -9.22 15.08 -3.75
N GLY A 135 -7.99 15.46 -3.42
CA GLY A 135 -7.31 15.03 -2.19
C GLY A 135 -7.07 13.52 -2.11
N LEU A 136 -6.86 12.87 -3.25
CA LEU A 136 -6.61 11.42 -3.31
C LEU A 136 -5.17 11.11 -2.87
N ARG A 137 -5.00 10.03 -2.09
CA ARG A 137 -3.67 9.47 -1.86
C ARG A 137 -3.19 8.77 -3.12
N VAL A 138 -1.87 8.70 -3.33
CA VAL A 138 -1.30 8.09 -4.53
C VAL A 138 -1.83 6.66 -4.77
N MET A 139 -1.97 5.83 -3.74
CA MET A 139 -2.52 4.48 -3.89
C MET A 139 -4.01 4.48 -4.22
N GLU A 140 -4.77 5.42 -3.68
CA GLU A 140 -6.19 5.58 -4.01
C GLU A 140 -6.35 5.99 -5.47
N ALA A 141 -5.55 6.96 -5.95
CA ALA A 141 -5.60 7.42 -7.33
C ALA A 141 -5.26 6.31 -8.34
N VAL A 142 -4.15 5.56 -8.13
CA VAL A 142 -3.76 4.50 -9.08
C VAL A 142 -4.70 3.29 -9.05
N GLN A 143 -5.41 3.06 -7.95
CA GLN A 143 -6.35 1.94 -7.79
C GLN A 143 -7.78 2.28 -8.21
N LEU A 144 -8.07 3.52 -8.62
CA LEU A 144 -9.39 3.89 -9.13
C LEU A 144 -9.80 2.97 -10.29
N ARG A 145 -11.05 2.61 -10.30
CA ARG A 145 -11.70 1.88 -11.40
C ARG A 145 -12.62 2.82 -12.17
N VAL A 146 -12.94 2.45 -13.38
CA VAL A 146 -13.87 3.23 -14.22
C VAL A 146 -15.19 3.50 -13.49
N LYS A 147 -15.76 2.48 -12.85
CA LYS A 147 -17.01 2.58 -12.07
C LYS A 147 -16.97 3.49 -10.85
N ASP A 148 -15.76 3.87 -10.40
CA ASP A 148 -15.62 4.70 -9.20
C ASP A 148 -15.78 6.20 -9.52
N ILE A 149 -15.86 6.54 -10.81
CA ILE A 149 -16.07 7.92 -11.29
C ILE A 149 -17.56 8.09 -11.58
N ASP A 150 -18.19 9.02 -10.89
CA ASP A 150 -19.56 9.43 -11.13
C ASP A 150 -19.57 10.82 -11.78
N PHE A 151 -19.92 10.87 -13.06
CA PHE A 151 -19.94 12.11 -13.83
C PHE A 151 -21.20 12.94 -13.55
N ASP A 152 -22.31 12.32 -13.19
CA ASP A 152 -23.58 12.99 -12.96
C ASP A 152 -23.55 13.72 -11.61
N TYR A 153 -23.11 13.02 -10.57
CA TYR A 153 -22.91 13.61 -9.24
C TYR A 153 -21.57 14.33 -9.09
N LYS A 154 -20.71 14.32 -10.12
CA LYS A 154 -19.37 14.93 -10.11
C LYS A 154 -18.55 14.53 -8.87
N CYS A 155 -18.48 13.24 -8.64
CA CYS A 155 -17.78 12.71 -7.48
C CYS A 155 -16.98 11.44 -7.80
N ILE A 156 -16.07 11.10 -6.90
CA ILE A 156 -15.23 9.90 -6.96
C ILE A 156 -15.48 9.08 -5.70
N GLN A 157 -15.79 7.81 -5.88
CA GLN A 157 -15.93 6.86 -4.78
C GLN A 157 -14.58 6.24 -4.45
N VAL A 158 -14.09 6.47 -3.23
CA VAL A 158 -12.82 5.92 -2.74
C VAL A 158 -13.11 4.75 -1.82
N TRP A 159 -12.74 3.56 -2.29
CA TRP A 159 -12.91 2.31 -1.54
C TRP A 159 -11.66 1.95 -0.77
N ASN A 160 -11.83 1.39 0.44
CA ASN A 160 -10.74 0.86 1.26
C ASN A 160 -9.58 1.88 1.49
N GLY A 161 -9.90 3.15 1.72
CA GLY A 161 -8.94 4.17 2.08
C GLY A 161 -8.21 3.85 3.40
N LYS A 162 -7.42 4.79 3.93
CA LYS A 162 -6.69 4.62 5.19
C LYS A 162 -7.63 4.19 6.33
N GLY A 163 -7.36 3.04 6.93
CA GLY A 163 -8.19 2.44 7.98
C GLY A 163 -9.42 1.72 7.44
N ASN A 164 -9.38 1.26 6.19
CA ASN A 164 -10.48 0.53 5.52
C ASN A 164 -11.80 1.32 5.44
N LYS A 165 -11.71 2.66 5.41
CA LYS A 165 -12.88 3.55 5.34
C LYS A 165 -13.17 3.93 3.89
N HIS A 166 -14.46 3.90 3.54
CA HIS A 166 -14.95 4.40 2.27
C HIS A 166 -15.27 5.89 2.39
N ARG A 167 -15.07 6.66 1.34
CA ARG A 167 -15.46 8.05 1.27
C ARG A 167 -15.76 8.47 -0.16
N ILE A 168 -16.57 9.51 -0.30
CA ILE A 168 -16.84 10.19 -1.56
C ILE A 168 -16.06 11.51 -1.52
N VAL A 169 -15.43 11.86 -2.63
CA VAL A 169 -14.72 13.12 -2.82
C VAL A 169 -15.24 13.81 -4.08
N THR A 170 -15.10 15.12 -4.16
CA THR A 170 -15.51 15.90 -5.32
C THR A 170 -14.62 15.62 -6.52
N LEU A 171 -15.21 15.63 -7.72
CA LEU A 171 -14.52 15.59 -9.00
C LEU A 171 -14.55 16.99 -9.62
N ALA A 172 -13.37 17.55 -9.91
CA ALA A 172 -13.26 18.81 -10.61
C ALA A 172 -13.82 18.68 -12.04
N THR A 173 -14.73 19.56 -12.41
CA THR A 173 -15.44 19.54 -13.70
C THR A 173 -14.48 19.63 -14.89
N GLU A 174 -13.38 20.36 -14.72
CA GLU A 174 -12.32 20.56 -15.72
C GLU A 174 -11.60 19.27 -16.10
N LEU A 175 -11.63 18.25 -15.24
CA LEU A 175 -11.02 16.96 -15.49
C LEU A 175 -11.92 15.97 -16.24
N ILE A 176 -13.22 16.27 -16.35
CA ILE A 176 -14.21 15.37 -17.00
C ILE A 176 -13.83 15.03 -18.44
N PRO A 177 -13.45 15.97 -19.32
CA PRO A 177 -13.06 15.62 -20.69
C PRO A 177 -11.85 14.68 -20.75
N MET A 178 -10.84 14.92 -19.91
CA MET A 178 -9.65 14.08 -19.83
C MET A 178 -9.97 12.68 -19.27
N LEU A 179 -10.86 12.59 -18.28
CA LEU A 179 -11.31 11.30 -17.73
C LEU A 179 -12.09 10.49 -18.75
N ARG A 180 -12.97 11.13 -19.54
CA ARG A 180 -13.68 10.44 -20.62
C ARG A 180 -12.71 9.87 -21.66
N ASN A 181 -11.71 10.64 -22.07
CA ASN A 181 -10.66 10.16 -22.98
C ASN A 181 -9.84 9.03 -22.35
N GLN A 182 -9.54 9.12 -21.05
CA GLN A 182 -8.82 8.06 -20.34
C GLN A 182 -9.65 6.75 -20.29
N ILE A 183 -10.97 6.85 -20.14
CA ILE A 183 -11.85 5.68 -20.18
C ILE A 183 -11.87 5.02 -21.57
N LEU A 184 -11.82 5.81 -22.64
CA LEU A 184 -11.66 5.26 -24.00
C LEU A 184 -10.34 4.51 -24.15
N ASN A 185 -9.22 5.06 -23.66
CA ASN A 185 -7.94 4.36 -23.64
C ASN A 185 -8.00 3.04 -22.84
N VAL A 186 -8.75 3.01 -21.73
CA VAL A 186 -8.95 1.79 -20.93
C VAL A 186 -9.76 0.76 -21.72
N ASP A 187 -10.77 1.18 -22.45
CA ASP A 187 -11.59 0.31 -23.31
C ASP A 187 -10.74 -0.32 -24.43
N ASP A 188 -9.84 0.45 -25.03
CA ASP A 188 -8.93 -0.05 -26.05
C ASP A 188 -7.95 -1.09 -25.47
N TYR A 189 -7.41 -0.87 -24.25
CA TYR A 189 -6.63 -1.89 -23.56
C TYR A 189 -7.45 -3.16 -23.29
N LEU A 190 -8.71 -3.00 -22.84
CA LEU A 190 -9.59 -4.13 -22.57
C LEU A 190 -9.87 -4.95 -23.83
N LYS A 191 -10.16 -4.29 -24.97
CA LYS A 191 -10.37 -4.96 -26.26
C LYS A 191 -9.14 -5.78 -26.69
N LEU A 192 -7.94 -5.21 -26.54
CA LEU A 192 -6.69 -5.93 -26.81
C LEU A 192 -6.50 -7.13 -25.88
N ASP A 193 -6.78 -6.95 -24.59
CA ASP A 193 -6.64 -8.01 -23.59
C ASP A 193 -7.64 -9.16 -23.81
N LEU A 194 -8.87 -8.85 -24.23
CA LEU A 194 -9.90 -9.86 -24.52
C LEU A 194 -9.53 -10.77 -25.70
N ASN A 195 -8.65 -10.32 -26.58
CA ASN A 195 -8.12 -11.14 -27.68
C ASN A 195 -7.04 -12.14 -27.19
N ASN A 196 -6.53 -11.96 -25.97
CA ASN A 196 -5.58 -12.90 -25.36
C ASN A 196 -6.33 -13.96 -24.57
N THR A 197 -6.24 -15.23 -24.99
CA THR A 197 -6.92 -16.35 -24.35
C THR A 197 -6.50 -16.61 -22.90
N GLU A 198 -5.29 -16.20 -22.53
CA GLU A 198 -4.77 -16.34 -21.16
C GLU A 198 -5.26 -15.24 -20.22
N TYR A 199 -5.87 -14.16 -20.76
CA TYR A 199 -6.32 -13.04 -19.93
C TYR A 199 -7.48 -13.42 -19.03
N SER A 200 -7.26 -13.37 -17.73
CA SER A 200 -8.25 -13.72 -16.70
C SER A 200 -9.04 -12.52 -16.15
N GLY A 201 -8.86 -11.33 -16.74
CA GLY A 201 -9.50 -10.09 -16.26
C GLY A 201 -8.66 -9.36 -15.20
N VAL A 202 -9.22 -8.30 -14.62
CA VAL A 202 -8.58 -7.59 -13.50
C VAL A 202 -8.81 -8.33 -12.19
N TRP A 203 -7.92 -8.09 -11.22
CA TRP A 203 -8.12 -8.62 -9.88
C TRP A 203 -9.42 -8.09 -9.26
N MET A 204 -10.17 -8.98 -8.65
CA MET A 204 -11.42 -8.68 -7.95
C MET A 204 -11.34 -9.16 -6.49
N PRO A 205 -11.96 -8.46 -5.52
CA PRO A 205 -12.12 -8.99 -4.17
C PRO A 205 -12.82 -10.36 -4.18
N TYR A 206 -12.32 -11.32 -3.39
CA TYR A 206 -12.72 -12.72 -3.44
C TYR A 206 -14.24 -12.99 -3.47
N ALA A 207 -15.01 -12.30 -2.63
CA ALA A 207 -16.46 -12.45 -2.60
C ALA A 207 -17.12 -11.96 -3.90
N LEU A 208 -16.58 -10.88 -4.49
CA LEU A 208 -17.13 -10.30 -5.73
C LEU A 208 -16.78 -11.13 -6.96
N THR A 209 -15.64 -11.79 -7.00
CA THR A 209 -15.28 -12.72 -8.07
C THR A 209 -16.30 -13.85 -8.19
N LYS A 210 -16.74 -14.39 -7.05
CA LYS A 210 -17.78 -15.45 -7.03
C LYS A 210 -19.17 -14.92 -7.39
N LYS A 211 -19.51 -13.73 -6.90
CA LYS A 211 -20.83 -13.13 -7.11
C LYS A 211 -21.03 -12.61 -8.54
N TYR A 212 -19.97 -12.08 -9.15
CA TYR A 212 -19.98 -11.46 -10.48
C TYR A 212 -18.82 -12.00 -11.35
N PRO A 213 -18.90 -13.24 -11.86
CA PRO A 213 -17.79 -13.88 -12.58
C PRO A 213 -17.31 -13.12 -13.81
N SER A 214 -18.22 -12.49 -14.56
CA SER A 214 -17.91 -11.73 -15.78
C SER A 214 -17.38 -10.31 -15.50
N ALA A 215 -17.53 -9.79 -14.27
CA ALA A 215 -17.20 -8.41 -13.96
C ALA A 215 -15.69 -8.10 -14.12
N ALA A 216 -14.81 -9.08 -13.88
CA ALA A 216 -13.38 -8.92 -14.05
C ALA A 216 -12.96 -8.54 -15.49
N LYS A 217 -13.79 -8.86 -16.49
CA LYS A 217 -13.60 -8.55 -17.91
C LYS A 217 -14.54 -7.43 -18.41
N SER A 218 -15.27 -6.74 -17.53
CA SER A 218 -16.09 -5.59 -17.91
C SER A 218 -15.34 -4.28 -17.78
N LEU A 219 -15.66 -3.28 -18.62
CA LEU A 219 -15.03 -1.96 -18.61
C LEU A 219 -15.17 -1.27 -17.24
N ALA A 220 -16.33 -1.37 -16.62
CA ALA A 220 -16.60 -0.73 -15.33
C ALA A 220 -15.61 -1.14 -14.21
N TRP A 221 -15.12 -2.36 -14.26
CA TRP A 221 -14.18 -2.89 -13.25
C TRP A 221 -12.72 -2.72 -13.60
N GLN A 222 -12.39 -2.29 -14.82
CA GLN A 222 -11.00 -2.03 -15.19
C GLN A 222 -10.42 -0.89 -14.34
N TYR A 223 -9.10 -0.94 -14.09
CA TYR A 223 -8.40 0.18 -13.47
C TYR A 223 -8.40 1.38 -14.41
N LEU A 224 -8.68 2.57 -13.88
CA LEU A 224 -8.67 3.82 -14.65
C LEU A 224 -7.26 4.13 -15.18
N PHE A 225 -6.23 3.71 -14.46
CA PHE A 225 -4.83 3.85 -14.85
C PHE A 225 -4.17 2.45 -14.93
N PRO A 226 -4.40 1.73 -16.04
CA PRO A 226 -3.87 0.38 -16.19
C PRO A 226 -2.36 0.38 -16.42
N SER A 227 -1.70 -0.71 -16.04
CA SER A 227 -0.33 -1.00 -16.45
C SER A 227 -0.25 -1.18 -17.96
N HIS A 228 0.90 -0.94 -18.58
CA HIS A 228 1.09 -1.16 -20.02
C HIS A 228 1.18 -2.63 -20.40
N ILE A 229 1.60 -3.48 -19.44
CA ILE A 229 1.82 -4.90 -19.65
C ILE A 229 0.87 -5.71 -18.79
N LEU A 230 0.48 -6.87 -19.30
CA LEU A 230 -0.11 -7.93 -18.51
C LEU A 230 0.95 -8.54 -17.60
N SER A 231 0.55 -9.02 -16.44
CA SER A 231 1.45 -9.68 -15.49
C SER A 231 0.75 -10.85 -14.81
N SER A 232 1.55 -11.83 -14.38
CA SER A 232 1.05 -12.93 -13.57
C SER A 232 0.73 -12.42 -12.16
N ASP A 233 -0.48 -12.73 -11.68
CA ASP A 233 -0.89 -12.47 -10.30
C ASP A 233 -0.09 -13.38 -9.35
N PRO A 234 0.64 -12.81 -8.36
CA PRO A 234 1.51 -13.61 -7.48
C PRO A 234 0.77 -14.62 -6.61
N GLN A 235 -0.55 -14.46 -6.44
CA GLN A 235 -1.36 -15.34 -5.60
C GLN A 235 -2.00 -16.47 -6.37
N SER A 236 -2.55 -16.16 -7.57
CA SER A 236 -3.28 -17.14 -8.39
C SER A 236 -2.49 -17.67 -9.57
N GLY A 237 -1.42 -17.00 -10.00
CA GLY A 237 -0.67 -17.30 -11.23
C GLY A 237 -1.38 -16.83 -12.50
N GLU A 238 -2.60 -16.33 -12.42
CA GLU A 238 -3.40 -15.89 -13.56
C GLU A 238 -2.84 -14.63 -14.22
N ILE A 239 -2.99 -14.54 -15.55
CA ILE A 239 -2.56 -13.34 -16.31
C ILE A 239 -3.63 -12.27 -16.18
N ARG A 240 -3.21 -11.12 -15.62
CA ARG A 240 -4.10 -10.00 -15.33
C ARG A 240 -3.50 -8.67 -15.76
N ARG A 241 -4.38 -7.68 -16.01
CA ARG A 241 -3.96 -6.28 -16.10
C ARG A 241 -4.07 -5.63 -14.73
N HIS A 242 -2.90 -5.24 -14.19
CA HIS A 242 -2.85 -4.52 -12.92
C HIS A 242 -2.93 -3.01 -13.13
N HIS A 243 -3.10 -2.23 -12.07
CA HIS A 243 -3.00 -0.79 -12.13
C HIS A 243 -1.54 -0.35 -12.32
N PHE A 244 -1.37 0.88 -12.76
CA PHE A 244 -0.08 1.55 -12.86
C PHE A 244 0.68 1.53 -11.51
N HIS A 245 1.99 1.29 -11.54
CA HIS A 245 2.76 1.20 -10.31
C HIS A 245 3.02 2.59 -9.71
N HIS A 246 2.68 2.78 -8.44
CA HIS A 246 2.76 4.06 -7.74
C HIS A 246 4.17 4.67 -7.67
N SER A 247 5.24 3.86 -7.80
CA SER A 247 6.63 4.38 -7.78
C SER A 247 6.94 5.27 -8.99
N CYS A 248 6.22 5.09 -10.10
CA CYS A 248 6.40 5.91 -11.28
C CYS A 248 5.90 7.36 -11.10
N ILE A 249 4.98 7.58 -10.15
CA ILE A 249 4.48 8.92 -9.81
C ILE A 249 5.37 9.60 -8.76
N ARG A 250 6.14 8.83 -8.00
CA ARG A 250 6.98 9.33 -6.91
C ARG A 250 8.40 9.67 -7.33
N LYS A 251 8.77 9.39 -8.56
CA LYS A 251 10.05 9.75 -9.17
C LYS A 251 9.99 11.13 -9.77
#